data_ad04f2524fb8f669413578aa7cc8898e
#
_entry.id   ad04f2524fb8f669413578aa7cc8898e
#
_cell.length_a   1.000
_cell.length_b   1.000
_cell.length_c   1.000
_cell.angle_alpha   90.00
_cell.angle_beta   90.00
_cell.angle_gamma   90.00
#
_symmetry.space_group_name_H-M   'P 1'
#
loop_
_entity.id
_entity.type
_entity.pdbx_description
1 polymer ?
#
loop_
_entity_poly.entity_id
_entity_poly.type
_entity_poly.pdbx_seq_one_letter_code
_entity_poly.pdbx_strand_id
1 'polypeptide(L)'
;MPSGFERPPTIASHSLHQMPTPPAPDSPNQARDEVALDAAERAAQAFDPGEGPAAPPAPGERAGRLARSTAFFAVATAASRIAGLVREIVAASYFGVKGPMSAFTVAFQVPNLVRSLFADSALQPAFVPIFTEQLEEGNYKEAFRMASAMIFVVTMVLGAITALFVLLAPLVMPLFAPGLKGEIRDLMVVLSQILFPILILLGLSGVVVGILNSYDRFGAFAISPLFWNLTIIGVLVFLAPAFSGNDRIYAYAIGILAGTVVQLAIPAFDLRNTPFKFTRRFGRPWRNPAVRRVLLLMLPVTISLGLINFNLLINSFFGSLVSERGPAAIDKAFRIYQLPQGIFSVAITTVLFPTLARFAARGARDDLRATMANGMRQIVFVLLPASAAVLVLSEPMIRLIYERGEFTASQTDLVSTALFWFAFSLPSNGLFLLLTRTFFSLQRPWIPTLISGANLAVTAVAALVLYKPFGVGGIVASTAIATGASVIVQCVVLRRELGGLELGRLADSALRIGAASAALAGVSYLVWHQLDSALGRSLGGQTISLCTGLALGLAVYLGVVRALRVPELDQILRMLRRR
;
A
#
# COMPACT_ATOMS: atom_id res chain seq x y z
N MET A 1 71.49 -11.93 47.08
CA MET A 1 72.31 -12.62 46.06
C MET A 1 71.71 -14.02 45.80
N PRO A 2 71.63 -14.59 44.65
CA PRO A 2 71.60 -14.11 43.24
C PRO A 2 70.28 -14.42 42.59
N SER A 3 69.81 -13.65 41.68
CA SER A 3 69.80 -13.73 40.20
C SER A 3 69.29 -15.04 39.59
N GLY A 4 68.15 -15.01 38.92
CA GLY A 4 67.62 -16.05 38.05
C GLY A 4 66.62 -15.48 37.07
N PHE A 5 67.09 -15.00 35.87
CA PHE A 5 66.25 -14.64 34.74
C PHE A 5 65.90 -15.93 34.00
N GLU A 6 64.64 -16.34 34.00
CA GLU A 6 64.12 -17.35 33.12
C GLU A 6 63.46 -16.71 31.88
N ARG A 7 63.88 -17.17 30.69
CA ARG A 7 63.32 -16.79 29.36
C ARG A 7 61.99 -17.52 29.17
N PRO A 8 61.01 -16.88 28.53
CA PRO A 8 59.79 -17.59 28.15
C PRO A 8 60.01 -18.54 26.98
N PRO A 9 59.22 -19.64 26.89
CA PRO A 9 59.41 -20.68 25.86
C PRO A 9 58.88 -20.23 24.49
N THR A 10 59.60 -20.63 23.45
CA THR A 10 59.30 -20.49 22.04
C THR A 10 57.99 -21.19 21.70
N ILE A 11 57.03 -20.47 21.13
CA ILE A 11 55.78 -21.04 20.60
C ILE A 11 56.11 -21.72 19.28
N ALA A 12 55.90 -23.04 19.27
CA ALA A 12 55.99 -23.86 18.07
C ALA A 12 54.83 -23.52 17.08
N SER A 13 55.21 -23.41 15.81
CA SER A 13 54.33 -23.25 14.66
C SER A 13 53.35 -24.43 14.55
N HIS A 14 52.05 -24.23 14.92
CA HIS A 14 51.01 -25.15 14.61
C HIS A 14 50.50 -24.90 13.18
N SER A 15 50.61 -25.93 12.38
CA SER A 15 50.07 -26.13 11.04
C SER A 15 48.64 -25.64 10.88
N LEU A 16 48.42 -24.81 9.85
CA LEU A 16 47.10 -24.47 9.31
C LEU A 16 46.37 -25.77 8.93
N HIS A 17 45.41 -26.18 9.73
CA HIS A 17 44.43 -27.19 9.34
C HIS A 17 43.58 -26.58 8.22
N GLN A 18 43.67 -27.21 7.06
CA GLN A 18 42.77 -27.00 5.92
C GLN A 18 41.34 -27.29 6.38
N MET A 19 40.49 -26.26 6.37
CA MET A 19 39.04 -26.45 6.46
C MET A 19 38.60 -27.27 5.25
N PRO A 20 37.76 -28.30 5.42
CA PRO A 20 37.24 -29.07 4.29
C PRO A 20 36.38 -28.14 3.43
N THR A 21 36.65 -28.11 2.13
CA THR A 21 35.76 -27.47 1.13
C THR A 21 34.38 -28.10 1.22
N PRO A 22 33.28 -27.31 1.28
CA PRO A 22 31.94 -27.87 1.25
C PRO A 22 31.73 -28.67 -0.06
N PRO A 23 30.99 -29.80 -0.01
CA PRO A 23 30.70 -30.60 -1.20
C PRO A 23 29.95 -29.77 -2.24
N ALA A 24 30.24 -30.00 -3.52
CA ALA A 24 29.54 -29.37 -4.63
C ALA A 24 28.04 -29.72 -4.59
N PRO A 25 27.16 -28.78 -4.96
CA PRO A 25 25.71 -28.99 -4.87
C PRO A 25 25.25 -30.10 -5.83
N ASP A 26 24.47 -31.04 -5.31
CA ASP A 26 24.02 -32.25 -5.99
C ASP A 26 22.96 -32.06 -7.09
N SER A 27 22.47 -30.81 -7.31
CA SER A 27 21.53 -30.51 -8.39
C SER A 27 21.56 -29.02 -8.84
N PRO A 28 21.21 -28.73 -10.11
CA PRO A 28 21.10 -27.34 -10.62
C PRO A 28 20.09 -26.46 -9.90
N ASN A 29 19.15 -27.04 -9.18
CA ASN A 29 18.15 -26.32 -8.37
C ASN A 29 18.73 -25.88 -7.03
N GLN A 30 19.56 -26.70 -6.37
CA GLN A 30 20.22 -26.30 -5.12
C GLN A 30 21.19 -25.14 -5.31
N ALA A 31 21.94 -25.13 -6.39
CA ALA A 31 22.82 -24.00 -6.73
C ALA A 31 22.04 -22.69 -7.00
N ARG A 32 20.82 -22.79 -7.53
CA ARG A 32 19.93 -21.63 -7.72
C ARG A 32 19.32 -21.16 -6.40
N ASP A 33 18.99 -22.08 -5.52
CA ASP A 33 18.43 -21.76 -4.21
C ASP A 33 19.50 -21.18 -3.27
N GLU A 34 20.75 -21.68 -3.31
CA GLU A 34 21.87 -21.07 -2.59
C GLU A 34 22.22 -19.65 -3.06
N VAL A 35 22.21 -19.42 -4.36
CA VAL A 35 22.43 -18.07 -4.91
C VAL A 35 21.28 -17.13 -4.56
N ALA A 36 20.04 -17.63 -4.48
CA ALA A 36 18.89 -16.84 -4.04
C ALA A 36 18.92 -16.59 -2.53
N LEU A 37 19.39 -17.55 -1.73
CA LEU A 37 19.58 -17.40 -0.28
C LEU A 37 20.69 -16.38 0.03
N ASP A 38 21.84 -16.49 -0.64
CA ASP A 38 23.00 -15.58 -0.47
C ASP A 38 22.64 -14.14 -0.91
N ALA A 39 21.83 -14.00 -1.97
CA ALA A 39 21.29 -12.69 -2.38
C ALA A 39 20.25 -12.13 -1.39
N ALA A 40 19.44 -12.98 -0.77
CA ALA A 40 18.48 -12.57 0.26
C ALA A 40 19.16 -12.25 1.60
N GLU A 41 20.20 -13.00 1.98
CA GLU A 41 21.03 -12.70 3.15
C GLU A 41 21.83 -11.41 2.97
N ARG A 42 22.43 -11.18 1.80
CA ARG A 42 23.11 -9.91 1.50
C ARG A 42 22.14 -8.73 1.44
N ALA A 43 20.92 -8.92 0.94
CA ALA A 43 19.88 -7.90 0.98
C ALA A 43 19.39 -7.63 2.42
N ALA A 44 19.41 -8.63 3.30
CA ALA A 44 19.08 -8.47 4.72
C ALA A 44 20.25 -7.85 5.51
N GLN A 45 21.49 -8.17 5.17
CA GLN A 45 22.70 -7.58 5.76
C GLN A 45 22.95 -6.14 5.28
N ALA A 46 22.57 -5.80 4.04
CA ALA A 46 22.64 -4.43 3.53
C ALA A 46 21.67 -3.45 4.24
N PHE A 47 20.85 -3.95 5.18
CA PHE A 47 19.98 -3.15 6.05
C PHE A 47 20.54 -2.97 7.46
N ASP A 48 21.82 -3.29 7.69
CA ASP A 48 22.52 -2.97 8.94
C ASP A 48 23.13 -1.56 8.82
N PRO A 49 22.67 -0.57 9.63
CA PRO A 49 23.17 0.80 9.53
C PRO A 49 24.47 1.00 10.30
N GLY A 50 25.50 0.25 9.98
CA GLY A 50 26.79 0.42 10.68
C GLY A 50 27.99 -0.12 9.94
N GLU A 51 28.71 0.79 9.34
CA GLU A 51 30.17 0.96 9.23
C GLU A 51 30.62 1.39 7.84
N GLY A 52 30.90 2.67 7.68
CA GLY A 52 31.66 3.28 6.57
C GLY A 52 32.63 4.32 7.12
N PRO A 53 33.79 4.59 6.48
CA PRO A 53 34.93 5.30 7.05
C PRO A 53 34.76 6.82 7.04
N ALA A 54 34.02 7.34 7.98
CA ALA A 54 34.12 8.70 8.51
C ALA A 54 33.80 8.62 9.99
N ALA A 55 34.62 9.27 10.84
CA ALA A 55 34.46 9.24 12.29
C ALA A 55 32.99 9.40 12.68
N PRO A 56 32.41 8.47 13.44
CA PRO A 56 30.99 8.49 13.71
C PRO A 56 30.64 9.76 14.50
N PRO A 57 29.67 10.57 14.07
CA PRO A 57 29.12 11.61 14.91
C PRO A 57 28.64 10.98 16.20
N ALA A 58 28.77 11.69 17.33
CA ALA A 58 28.43 11.20 18.66
C ALA A 58 27.03 10.52 18.66
N PRO A 59 26.82 9.43 19.41
CA PRO A 59 25.58 8.65 19.38
C PRO A 59 24.30 9.48 19.53
N GLY A 60 24.36 10.62 20.24
CA GLY A 60 23.26 11.58 20.39
C GLY A 60 22.93 12.39 19.13
N GLU A 61 23.92 12.75 18.32
CA GLU A 61 23.68 13.54 17.10
C GLU A 61 23.11 12.70 15.95
N ARG A 62 23.50 11.43 15.83
CA ARG A 62 22.90 10.48 14.88
C ARG A 62 21.44 10.19 15.24
N ALA A 63 21.16 9.93 16.52
CA ALA A 63 19.79 9.70 16.99
C ALA A 63 18.90 10.94 16.79
N GLY A 64 19.42 12.14 17.06
CA GLY A 64 18.70 13.41 16.83
C GLY A 64 18.43 13.69 15.35
N ARG A 65 19.38 13.40 14.46
CA ARG A 65 19.25 13.57 13.02
C ARG A 65 18.25 12.58 12.42
N LEU A 66 18.33 11.31 12.84
CA LEU A 66 17.40 10.25 12.44
C LEU A 66 15.97 10.54 12.94
N ALA A 67 15.82 10.95 14.20
CA ALA A 67 14.53 11.33 14.78
C ALA A 67 13.90 12.53 14.05
N ARG A 68 14.69 13.55 13.70
CA ARG A 68 14.23 14.73 12.95
C ARG A 68 13.80 14.36 11.53
N SER A 69 14.56 13.53 10.84
CA SER A 69 14.23 13.00 9.51
C SER A 69 12.96 12.15 9.52
N THR A 70 12.83 11.25 10.50
CA THR A 70 11.62 10.42 10.70
C THR A 70 10.40 11.26 11.03
N ALA A 71 10.54 12.26 11.92
CA ALA A 71 9.46 13.19 12.25
C ALA A 71 9.02 14.01 11.02
N PHE A 72 9.97 14.53 10.24
CA PHE A 72 9.68 15.24 8.99
C PHE A 72 8.92 14.35 8.00
N PHE A 73 9.38 13.10 7.79
CA PHE A 73 8.71 12.15 6.92
C PHE A 73 7.28 11.83 7.39
N ALA A 74 7.08 11.64 8.69
CA ALA A 74 5.76 11.39 9.28
C ALA A 74 4.80 12.58 9.08
N VAL A 75 5.28 13.82 9.34
CA VAL A 75 4.49 15.04 9.15
C VAL A 75 4.16 15.25 7.67
N ALA A 76 5.12 15.09 6.76
CA ALA A 76 4.90 15.21 5.32
C ALA A 76 3.89 14.17 4.81
N THR A 77 3.97 12.94 5.30
CA THR A 77 3.01 11.87 4.96
C THR A 77 1.61 12.19 5.48
N ALA A 78 1.50 12.67 6.72
CA ALA A 78 0.20 13.07 7.30
C ALA A 78 -0.42 14.24 6.52
N ALA A 79 0.36 15.28 6.22
CA ALA A 79 -0.07 16.41 5.42
C ALA A 79 -0.53 16.00 4.01
N SER A 80 0.21 15.09 3.37
CA SER A 80 -0.18 14.53 2.06
C SER A 80 -1.49 13.75 2.11
N ARG A 81 -1.74 12.98 3.18
CA ARG A 81 -3.01 12.24 3.37
C ARG A 81 -4.19 13.20 3.56
N ILE A 82 -4.00 14.26 4.34
CA ILE A 82 -5.02 15.31 4.52
C ILE A 82 -5.30 16.01 3.18
N ALA A 83 -4.26 16.42 2.46
CA ALA A 83 -4.41 17.05 1.15
C ALA A 83 -5.10 16.10 0.14
N GLY A 84 -4.81 14.80 0.21
CA GLY A 84 -5.50 13.78 -0.58
C GLY A 84 -7.00 13.68 -0.27
N LEU A 85 -7.38 13.74 1.01
CA LEU A 85 -8.79 13.77 1.40
C LEU A 85 -9.47 15.05 0.92
N VAL A 86 -8.83 16.22 1.08
CA VAL A 86 -9.35 17.49 0.59
C VAL A 86 -9.55 17.44 -0.94
N ARG A 87 -8.60 16.90 -1.69
CA ARG A 87 -8.74 16.68 -3.13
C ARG A 87 -9.97 15.85 -3.47
N GLU A 88 -10.21 14.73 -2.76
CA GLU A 88 -11.37 13.88 -2.98
C GLU A 88 -12.69 14.60 -2.68
N ILE A 89 -12.72 15.44 -1.63
CA ILE A 89 -13.86 16.27 -1.28
C ILE A 89 -14.13 17.31 -2.37
N VAL A 90 -13.09 18.02 -2.83
CA VAL A 90 -13.21 19.01 -3.91
C VAL A 90 -13.68 18.32 -5.19
N ALA A 91 -13.09 17.23 -5.60
CA ALA A 91 -13.54 16.49 -6.79
C ALA A 91 -14.99 16.01 -6.67
N ALA A 92 -15.41 15.53 -5.48
CA ALA A 92 -16.79 15.13 -5.24
C ALA A 92 -17.77 16.31 -5.32
N SER A 93 -17.39 17.51 -4.85
CA SER A 93 -18.23 18.70 -4.92
C SER A 93 -18.43 19.22 -6.36
N TYR A 94 -17.46 19.01 -7.24
CA TYR A 94 -17.56 19.40 -8.66
C TYR A 94 -18.32 18.38 -9.52
N PHE A 95 -18.18 17.09 -9.24
CA PHE A 95 -18.61 16.03 -10.16
C PHE A 95 -19.65 15.07 -9.56
N GLY A 96 -19.75 15.00 -8.23
CA GLY A 96 -20.54 13.95 -7.57
C GLY A 96 -20.06 12.54 -7.94
N VAL A 97 -20.99 11.59 -7.98
CA VAL A 97 -20.82 10.23 -8.55
C VAL A 97 -21.71 10.07 -9.78
N LYS A 98 -21.50 10.92 -10.79
CA LYS A 98 -22.20 10.89 -12.08
C LYS A 98 -21.38 10.12 -13.12
N GLY A 99 -21.95 9.92 -14.32
CA GLY A 99 -21.30 9.25 -15.46
C GLY A 99 -19.86 9.74 -15.75
N PRO A 100 -19.60 11.07 -15.86
CA PRO A 100 -18.25 11.57 -16.09
C PRO A 100 -17.24 11.18 -15.00
N MET A 101 -17.66 11.15 -13.73
CA MET A 101 -16.76 10.70 -12.65
C MET A 101 -16.49 9.20 -12.71
N SER A 102 -17.47 8.39 -13.16
CA SER A 102 -17.25 6.96 -13.41
C SER A 102 -16.32 6.72 -14.59
N ALA A 103 -16.49 7.47 -15.68
CA ALA A 103 -15.58 7.44 -16.84
C ALA A 103 -14.15 7.75 -16.41
N PHE A 104 -13.96 8.82 -15.61
CA PHE A 104 -12.67 9.18 -15.04
C PHE A 104 -12.09 8.10 -14.12
N THR A 105 -12.92 7.54 -13.23
CA THR A 105 -12.48 6.48 -12.27
C THR A 105 -11.91 5.29 -13.02
N VAL A 106 -12.62 4.78 -14.04
CA VAL A 106 -12.16 3.66 -14.86
C VAL A 106 -10.92 4.05 -15.67
N ALA A 107 -10.94 5.24 -16.30
CA ALA A 107 -9.83 5.75 -17.10
C ALA A 107 -8.54 5.91 -16.28
N PHE A 108 -8.64 6.25 -15.00
CA PHE A 108 -7.48 6.38 -14.09
C PHE A 108 -7.01 5.03 -13.52
N GLN A 109 -7.93 4.08 -13.27
CA GLN A 109 -7.58 2.78 -12.68
C GLN A 109 -6.65 1.96 -13.58
N VAL A 110 -6.82 2.00 -14.89
CA VAL A 110 -6.01 1.20 -15.82
C VAL A 110 -4.54 1.64 -15.85
N PRO A 111 -4.19 2.92 -16.08
CA PRO A 111 -2.80 3.36 -15.96
C PRO A 111 -2.23 3.17 -14.55
N ASN A 112 -3.06 3.32 -13.51
CA ASN A 112 -2.65 3.08 -12.13
C ASN A 112 -2.31 1.61 -11.86
N LEU A 113 -3.03 0.67 -12.45
CA LEU A 113 -2.69 -0.76 -12.42
C LEU A 113 -1.32 -1.00 -13.07
N VAL A 114 -1.12 -0.50 -14.29
CA VAL A 114 0.15 -0.65 -15.01
C VAL A 114 1.30 0.00 -14.22
N ARG A 115 1.06 1.17 -13.61
CA ARG A 115 2.01 1.83 -12.71
C ARG A 115 2.41 0.94 -11.54
N SER A 116 1.45 0.34 -10.86
CA SER A 116 1.73 -0.53 -9.69
C SER A 116 2.53 -1.77 -10.07
N LEU A 117 2.36 -2.24 -11.31
CA LEU A 117 3.14 -3.34 -11.86
C LEU A 117 4.63 -2.96 -12.07
N PHE A 118 4.90 -1.78 -12.60
CA PHE A 118 6.23 -1.45 -13.12
C PHE A 118 6.99 -0.39 -12.29
N ALA A 119 6.32 0.55 -11.64
CA ALA A 119 6.99 1.74 -11.10
C ALA A 119 7.19 1.72 -9.57
N ASP A 120 6.17 1.41 -8.78
CA ASP A 120 6.21 1.71 -7.34
C ASP A 120 6.94 0.67 -6.50
N SER A 121 6.84 -0.60 -6.85
CA SER A 121 7.17 -1.67 -5.92
C SER A 121 8.24 -2.62 -6.42
N ALA A 122 8.52 -2.60 -7.73
CA ALA A 122 9.49 -3.49 -8.32
C ALA A 122 10.82 -2.79 -8.61
N LEU A 123 10.77 -1.49 -8.95
CA LEU A 123 11.96 -0.76 -9.39
C LEU A 123 12.90 -0.42 -8.23
N GLN A 124 12.40 0.13 -7.13
CA GLN A 124 13.26 0.56 -6.01
C GLN A 124 14.00 -0.61 -5.34
N PRO A 125 13.35 -1.71 -4.91
CA PRO A 125 14.04 -2.83 -4.30
C PRO A 125 15.05 -3.51 -5.23
N ALA A 126 14.85 -3.44 -6.54
CA ALA A 126 15.77 -4.03 -7.51
C ALA A 126 16.91 -3.09 -7.91
N PHE A 127 16.63 -1.79 -8.00
CA PHE A 127 17.59 -0.80 -8.48
C PHE A 127 18.54 -0.30 -7.39
N VAL A 128 17.99 0.07 -6.21
CA VAL A 128 18.77 0.71 -5.13
C VAL A 128 19.97 -0.15 -4.69
N PRO A 129 19.83 -1.45 -4.40
CA PRO A 129 20.97 -2.25 -3.95
C PRO A 129 22.11 -2.29 -4.99
N ILE A 130 21.77 -2.49 -6.27
CA ILE A 130 22.78 -2.61 -7.35
C ILE A 130 23.46 -1.26 -7.59
N PHE A 131 22.70 -0.16 -7.50
CA PHE A 131 23.27 1.17 -7.68
C PHE A 131 24.17 1.57 -6.51
N THR A 132 23.75 1.26 -5.28
CA THR A 132 24.55 1.51 -4.06
C THR A 132 25.81 0.65 -4.04
N GLU A 133 25.74 -0.63 -4.41
CA GLU A 133 26.90 -1.53 -4.55
C GLU A 133 28.00 -0.88 -5.42
N GLN A 134 27.61 -0.37 -6.60
CA GLN A 134 28.57 0.28 -7.50
C GLN A 134 29.13 1.62 -6.96
N LEU A 135 28.33 2.37 -6.18
CA LEU A 135 28.80 3.59 -5.54
C LEU A 135 29.84 3.29 -4.44
N GLU A 136 29.60 2.26 -3.62
CA GLU A 136 30.50 1.84 -2.54
C GLU A 136 31.82 1.26 -3.06
N GLU A 137 31.78 0.57 -4.21
CA GLU A 137 32.98 0.11 -4.91
C GLU A 137 33.78 1.24 -5.58
N GLY A 138 33.32 2.49 -5.53
CA GLY A 138 33.94 3.64 -6.20
C GLY A 138 33.73 3.68 -7.71
N ASN A 139 32.91 2.80 -8.26
CA ASN A 139 32.64 2.66 -9.70
C ASN A 139 31.62 3.69 -10.21
N TYR A 140 31.78 4.96 -9.87
CA TYR A 140 30.83 6.04 -10.19
C TYR A 140 30.44 6.12 -11.67
N LYS A 141 31.39 5.86 -12.58
CA LYS A 141 31.13 5.90 -14.04
C LYS A 141 30.14 4.81 -14.46
N GLU A 142 30.29 3.60 -13.95
CA GLU A 142 29.39 2.49 -14.26
C GLU A 142 28.04 2.66 -13.56
N ALA A 143 28.01 3.14 -12.32
CA ALA A 143 26.78 3.50 -11.61
C ALA A 143 25.97 4.52 -12.40
N PHE A 144 26.57 5.64 -12.82
CA PHE A 144 25.89 6.68 -13.59
C PHE A 144 25.45 6.20 -14.98
N ARG A 145 26.23 5.35 -15.61
CA ARG A 145 25.91 4.71 -16.88
C ARG A 145 24.71 3.77 -16.74
N MET A 146 24.68 2.94 -15.69
CA MET A 146 23.57 2.06 -15.39
C MET A 146 22.29 2.86 -15.10
N ALA A 147 22.35 3.89 -14.23
CA ALA A 147 21.19 4.72 -13.91
C ALA A 147 20.64 5.46 -15.14
N SER A 148 21.53 6.02 -15.97
CA SER A 148 21.14 6.68 -17.23
C SER A 148 20.53 5.71 -18.23
N ALA A 149 21.09 4.50 -18.33
CA ALA A 149 20.54 3.42 -19.15
C ALA A 149 19.15 3.00 -18.63
N MET A 150 18.96 2.93 -17.31
CA MET A 150 17.68 2.59 -16.70
C MET A 150 16.61 3.66 -16.96
N ILE A 151 16.95 4.96 -16.83
CA ILE A 151 16.08 6.07 -17.23
C ILE A 151 15.64 5.91 -18.69
N PHE A 152 16.57 5.61 -19.60
CA PHE A 152 16.26 5.41 -21.02
C PHE A 152 15.35 4.19 -21.23
N VAL A 153 15.67 3.04 -20.63
CA VAL A 153 14.88 1.80 -20.76
C VAL A 153 13.46 2.01 -20.24
N VAL A 154 13.30 2.61 -19.05
CA VAL A 154 12.00 2.91 -18.46
C VAL A 154 11.21 3.84 -19.38
N THR A 155 11.84 4.90 -19.90
CA THR A 155 11.18 5.83 -20.84
C THR A 155 10.74 5.12 -22.12
N MET A 156 11.59 4.30 -22.71
CA MET A 156 11.28 3.58 -23.96
C MET A 156 10.19 2.54 -23.76
N VAL A 157 10.29 1.71 -22.70
CA VAL A 157 9.31 0.64 -22.44
C VAL A 157 7.96 1.20 -22.06
N LEU A 158 7.92 2.12 -21.07
CA LEU A 158 6.66 2.71 -20.65
C LEU A 158 6.11 3.68 -21.70
N GLY A 159 6.96 4.33 -22.48
CA GLY A 159 6.58 5.12 -23.65
C GLY A 159 5.92 4.30 -24.74
N ALA A 160 6.52 3.15 -25.07
CA ALA A 160 5.93 2.22 -26.04
C ALA A 160 4.60 1.64 -25.55
N ILE A 161 4.51 1.24 -24.28
CA ILE A 161 3.26 0.79 -23.65
C ILE A 161 2.21 1.91 -23.71
N THR A 162 2.59 3.14 -23.36
CA THR A 162 1.68 4.30 -23.41
C THR A 162 1.20 4.57 -24.83
N ALA A 163 2.09 4.62 -25.81
CA ALA A 163 1.72 4.84 -27.21
C ALA A 163 0.80 3.75 -27.73
N LEU A 164 1.13 2.48 -27.48
CA LEU A 164 0.31 1.35 -27.85
C LEU A 164 -1.09 1.42 -27.21
N PHE A 165 -1.14 1.74 -25.91
CA PHE A 165 -2.40 1.84 -25.21
C PHE A 165 -3.26 3.01 -25.70
N VAL A 166 -2.66 4.19 -25.96
CA VAL A 166 -3.37 5.36 -26.50
C VAL A 166 -4.03 5.01 -27.85
N LEU A 167 -3.33 4.25 -28.69
CA LEU A 167 -3.88 3.76 -29.97
C LEU A 167 -4.99 2.73 -29.77
N LEU A 168 -4.83 1.82 -28.82
CA LEU A 168 -5.79 0.75 -28.56
C LEU A 168 -6.91 1.14 -27.58
N ALA A 169 -6.85 2.32 -26.96
CA ALA A 169 -7.81 2.75 -25.95
C ALA A 169 -9.27 2.64 -26.39
N PRO A 170 -9.66 3.00 -27.64
CA PRO A 170 -11.04 2.85 -28.09
C PRO A 170 -11.54 1.38 -28.09
N LEU A 171 -10.64 0.42 -28.29
CA LEU A 171 -10.94 -1.01 -28.28
C LEU A 171 -10.87 -1.61 -26.87
N VAL A 172 -9.88 -1.20 -26.08
CA VAL A 172 -9.54 -1.83 -24.80
C VAL A 172 -10.37 -1.26 -23.65
N MET A 173 -10.59 0.05 -23.59
CA MET A 173 -11.30 0.68 -22.47
C MET A 173 -12.75 0.20 -22.28
N PRO A 174 -13.55 -0.02 -23.34
CA PRO A 174 -14.90 -0.56 -23.19
C PRO A 174 -14.96 -1.95 -22.54
N LEU A 175 -13.86 -2.72 -22.58
CA LEU A 175 -13.78 -4.02 -21.93
C LEU A 175 -13.73 -3.92 -20.40
N PHE A 176 -13.23 -2.80 -19.87
CA PHE A 176 -13.14 -2.58 -18.42
C PHE A 176 -14.42 -2.00 -17.80
N ALA A 177 -15.29 -1.41 -18.60
CA ALA A 177 -16.57 -0.87 -18.14
C ALA A 177 -17.64 -0.95 -19.26
N PRO A 178 -18.09 -2.17 -19.61
CA PRO A 178 -19.01 -2.38 -20.73
C PRO A 178 -20.39 -1.77 -20.51
N GLY A 179 -20.75 -1.44 -19.28
CA GLY A 179 -22.02 -0.79 -18.95
C GLY A 179 -22.04 0.71 -19.24
N LEU A 180 -20.87 1.37 -19.40
CA LEU A 180 -20.80 2.76 -19.82
C LEU A 180 -21.04 2.86 -21.34
N LYS A 181 -22.01 3.68 -21.75
CA LYS A 181 -22.45 3.77 -23.15
C LYS A 181 -22.47 5.22 -23.65
N GLY A 182 -22.55 5.39 -24.97
CA GLY A 182 -22.67 6.69 -25.62
C GLY A 182 -21.55 7.65 -25.22
N GLU A 183 -21.90 8.90 -24.95
CA GLU A 183 -20.97 9.97 -24.61
C GLU A 183 -20.04 9.64 -23.43
N ILE A 184 -20.56 8.95 -22.40
CA ILE A 184 -19.76 8.59 -21.21
C ILE A 184 -18.68 7.55 -21.55
N ARG A 185 -18.95 6.63 -22.46
CA ARG A 185 -17.95 5.69 -22.97
C ARG A 185 -16.86 6.41 -23.75
N ASP A 186 -17.23 7.34 -24.64
CA ASP A 186 -16.27 8.08 -25.46
C ASP A 186 -15.43 9.00 -24.58
N LEU A 187 -16.04 9.63 -23.59
CA LEU A 187 -15.35 10.41 -22.55
C LEU A 187 -14.33 9.55 -21.79
N MET A 188 -14.69 8.33 -21.38
CA MET A 188 -13.76 7.40 -20.72
C MET A 188 -12.55 7.08 -21.59
N VAL A 189 -12.74 6.87 -22.89
CA VAL A 189 -11.63 6.61 -23.83
C VAL A 189 -10.70 7.81 -23.91
N VAL A 190 -11.22 9.02 -24.13
CA VAL A 190 -10.42 10.25 -24.22
C VAL A 190 -9.68 10.52 -22.90
N LEU A 191 -10.37 10.39 -21.76
CA LEU A 191 -9.74 10.54 -20.44
C LEU A 191 -8.59 9.56 -20.23
N SER A 192 -8.74 8.30 -20.66
CA SER A 192 -7.68 7.31 -20.56
C SER A 192 -6.46 7.69 -21.41
N GLN A 193 -6.68 8.21 -22.62
CA GLN A 193 -5.60 8.67 -23.49
C GLN A 193 -4.82 9.86 -22.86
N ILE A 194 -5.54 10.80 -22.20
CA ILE A 194 -4.94 11.91 -21.46
C ILE A 194 -4.14 11.41 -20.24
N LEU A 195 -4.64 10.39 -19.53
CA LEU A 195 -4.06 9.94 -18.27
C LEU A 195 -2.91 8.94 -18.46
N PHE A 196 -2.84 8.20 -19.57
CA PHE A 196 -1.81 7.17 -19.78
C PHE A 196 -0.36 7.69 -19.75
N PRO A 197 -0.02 8.91 -20.21
CA PRO A 197 1.32 9.47 -20.06
C PRO A 197 1.85 9.55 -18.62
N ILE A 198 0.96 9.52 -17.60
CA ILE A 198 1.33 9.44 -16.18
C ILE A 198 2.26 8.24 -15.91
N LEU A 199 2.08 7.16 -16.65
CA LEU A 199 2.89 5.95 -16.52
C LEU A 199 4.38 6.22 -16.72
N ILE A 200 4.74 7.00 -17.75
CA ILE A 200 6.12 7.37 -18.05
C ILE A 200 6.67 8.24 -16.91
N LEU A 201 5.90 9.26 -16.49
CA LEU A 201 6.31 10.20 -15.46
C LEU A 201 6.57 9.51 -14.11
N LEU A 202 5.68 8.60 -13.71
CA LEU A 202 5.81 7.86 -12.47
C LEU A 202 6.93 6.82 -12.53
N GLY A 203 7.12 6.15 -13.68
CA GLY A 203 8.25 5.27 -13.88
C GLY A 203 9.59 6.01 -13.76
N LEU A 204 9.71 7.19 -14.38
CA LEU A 204 10.87 8.06 -14.23
C LEU A 204 11.06 8.53 -12.78
N SER A 205 9.96 8.92 -12.11
CA SER A 205 10.00 9.28 -10.68
C SER A 205 10.56 8.14 -9.83
N GLY A 206 10.19 6.90 -10.10
CA GLY A 206 10.72 5.72 -9.41
C GLY A 206 12.23 5.59 -9.52
N VAL A 207 12.82 5.79 -10.72
CA VAL A 207 14.27 5.75 -10.92
C VAL A 207 14.95 6.92 -10.20
N VAL A 208 14.43 8.14 -10.35
CA VAL A 208 14.98 9.34 -9.71
C VAL A 208 14.98 9.22 -8.20
N VAL A 209 13.88 8.76 -7.62
CA VAL A 209 13.76 8.50 -6.17
C VAL A 209 14.72 7.37 -5.76
N GLY A 210 14.87 6.33 -6.57
CA GLY A 210 15.86 5.27 -6.33
C GLY A 210 17.29 5.81 -6.24
N ILE A 211 17.68 6.71 -7.14
CA ILE A 211 18.99 7.38 -7.10
C ILE A 211 19.12 8.23 -5.83
N LEU A 212 18.11 9.05 -5.49
CA LEU A 212 18.12 9.88 -4.28
C LEU A 212 18.23 9.05 -2.99
N ASN A 213 17.49 7.94 -2.93
CA ASN A 213 17.54 7.02 -1.78
C ASN A 213 18.94 6.43 -1.57
N SER A 214 19.68 6.13 -2.65
CA SER A 214 21.06 5.66 -2.57
C SER A 214 22.06 6.74 -2.09
N TYR A 215 21.65 8.00 -2.05
CA TYR A 215 22.39 9.11 -1.45
C TYR A 215 21.79 9.59 -0.11
N ASP A 216 20.93 8.77 0.54
CA ASP A 216 20.24 9.10 1.80
C ASP A 216 19.39 10.37 1.76
N ARG A 217 18.87 10.73 0.58
CA ARG A 217 18.05 11.92 0.36
C ARG A 217 16.58 11.56 0.21
N PHE A 218 15.87 11.54 1.33
CA PHE A 218 14.46 11.15 1.38
C PHE A 218 13.47 12.34 1.39
N GLY A 219 13.96 13.58 1.56
CA GLY A 219 13.13 14.77 1.78
C GLY A 219 12.22 15.09 0.59
N ALA A 220 12.77 15.16 -0.62
CA ALA A 220 12.01 15.47 -1.82
C ALA A 220 10.90 14.44 -2.10
N PHE A 221 11.19 13.16 -1.87
CA PHE A 221 10.20 12.09 -1.99
C PHE A 221 9.06 12.23 -0.97
N ALA A 222 9.37 12.60 0.26
CA ALA A 222 8.38 12.74 1.33
C ALA A 222 7.35 13.84 1.05
N ILE A 223 7.77 14.97 0.44
CA ILE A 223 6.89 16.12 0.19
C ILE A 223 6.20 16.08 -1.18
N SER A 224 6.75 15.36 -2.16
CA SER A 224 6.22 15.36 -3.53
C SER A 224 4.74 14.93 -3.64
N PRO A 225 4.20 13.95 -2.84
CA PRO A 225 2.78 13.62 -2.88
C PRO A 225 1.87 14.72 -2.32
N LEU A 226 2.37 15.57 -1.41
CA LEU A 226 1.64 16.73 -0.94
C LEU A 226 1.44 17.74 -2.08
N PHE A 227 2.51 18.09 -2.77
CA PHE A 227 2.46 19.01 -3.90
C PHE A 227 1.66 18.44 -5.08
N TRP A 228 1.70 17.13 -5.30
CA TRP A 228 0.83 16.45 -6.25
C TRP A 228 -0.65 16.72 -5.98
N ASN A 229 -1.10 16.54 -4.73
CA ASN A 229 -2.48 16.83 -4.35
C ASN A 229 -2.84 18.31 -4.47
N LEU A 230 -1.96 19.20 -4.03
CA LEU A 230 -2.19 20.66 -4.11
C LEU A 230 -2.27 21.14 -5.57
N THR A 231 -1.42 20.62 -6.44
CA THR A 231 -1.46 20.94 -7.88
C THR A 231 -2.77 20.51 -8.51
N ILE A 232 -3.23 19.30 -8.19
CA ILE A 232 -4.51 18.79 -8.72
C ILE A 232 -5.67 19.67 -8.25
N ILE A 233 -5.72 20.04 -6.97
CA ILE A 233 -6.76 20.92 -6.43
C ILE A 233 -6.69 22.28 -7.14
N GLY A 234 -5.51 22.88 -7.24
CA GLY A 234 -5.31 24.16 -7.91
C GLY A 234 -5.79 24.12 -9.36
N VAL A 235 -5.29 23.18 -10.16
CA VAL A 235 -5.70 23.04 -11.56
C VAL A 235 -7.20 22.80 -11.69
N LEU A 236 -7.79 21.94 -10.86
CA LEU A 236 -9.22 21.68 -10.88
C LEU A 236 -10.02 22.96 -10.62
N VAL A 237 -9.70 23.70 -9.57
CA VAL A 237 -10.44 24.92 -9.18
C VAL A 237 -10.31 26.02 -10.23
N PHE A 238 -9.11 26.22 -10.78
CA PHE A 238 -8.88 27.28 -11.77
C PHE A 238 -9.36 26.91 -13.18
N LEU A 239 -9.28 25.65 -13.57
CA LEU A 239 -9.57 25.22 -14.94
C LEU A 239 -11.00 24.70 -15.13
N ALA A 240 -11.67 24.19 -14.07
CA ALA A 240 -13.04 23.69 -14.19
C ALA A 240 -14.06 24.72 -14.72
N PRO A 241 -13.96 26.04 -14.42
CA PRO A 241 -14.86 27.04 -14.99
C PRO A 241 -14.71 27.23 -16.51
N ALA A 242 -13.57 26.84 -17.10
CA ALA A 242 -13.33 26.96 -18.54
C ALA A 242 -14.07 25.87 -19.36
N PHE A 243 -14.58 24.84 -18.70
CA PHE A 243 -15.32 23.75 -19.33
C PHE A 243 -16.79 23.76 -18.87
N SER A 244 -17.69 23.25 -19.70
CA SER A 244 -19.12 23.15 -19.42
C SER A 244 -19.59 21.68 -19.41
N GLY A 245 -20.69 21.39 -18.71
CA GLY A 245 -21.33 20.07 -18.71
C GLY A 245 -20.37 18.95 -18.30
N ASN A 246 -20.38 17.87 -19.08
CA ASN A 246 -19.56 16.68 -18.84
C ASN A 246 -18.05 16.91 -19.03
N ASP A 247 -17.69 17.92 -19.86
CA ASP A 247 -16.29 18.23 -20.18
C ASP A 247 -15.50 18.82 -19.00
N ARG A 248 -16.19 19.31 -17.97
CA ARG A 248 -15.52 19.75 -16.71
C ARG A 248 -14.54 18.73 -16.16
N ILE A 249 -14.77 17.44 -16.42
CA ILE A 249 -13.92 16.34 -15.93
C ILE A 249 -12.51 16.38 -16.54
N TYR A 250 -12.33 17.02 -17.72
CA TYR A 250 -10.99 17.23 -18.30
C TYR A 250 -10.09 18.07 -17.41
N ALA A 251 -10.66 19.04 -16.68
CA ALA A 251 -9.88 19.84 -15.73
C ALA A 251 -9.26 18.96 -14.64
N TYR A 252 -9.98 17.93 -14.20
CA TYR A 252 -9.47 16.99 -13.20
C TYR A 252 -8.39 16.07 -13.79
N ALA A 253 -8.57 15.55 -15.00
CA ALA A 253 -7.57 14.73 -15.69
C ALA A 253 -6.28 15.52 -15.97
N ILE A 254 -6.40 16.76 -16.46
CA ILE A 254 -5.27 17.66 -16.66
C ILE A 254 -4.58 17.97 -15.32
N GLY A 255 -5.36 18.17 -14.25
CA GLY A 255 -4.84 18.38 -12.91
C GLY A 255 -3.98 17.21 -12.42
N ILE A 256 -4.43 15.97 -12.65
CA ILE A 256 -3.65 14.78 -12.30
C ILE A 256 -2.36 14.69 -13.11
N LEU A 257 -2.42 14.94 -14.41
CA LEU A 257 -1.23 14.95 -15.26
C LEU A 257 -0.23 16.03 -14.81
N ALA A 258 -0.71 17.27 -14.61
CA ALA A 258 0.12 18.37 -14.11
C ALA A 258 0.71 18.07 -12.72
N GLY A 259 -0.10 17.54 -11.81
CA GLY A 259 0.37 17.10 -10.50
C GLY A 259 1.46 16.04 -10.61
N THR A 260 1.33 15.09 -11.54
CA THR A 260 2.34 14.05 -11.75
C THR A 260 3.64 14.61 -12.33
N VAL A 261 3.56 15.64 -13.18
CA VAL A 261 4.75 16.38 -13.62
C VAL A 261 5.44 17.06 -12.44
N VAL A 262 4.69 17.71 -11.55
CA VAL A 262 5.25 18.33 -10.32
C VAL A 262 5.83 17.27 -9.39
N GLN A 263 5.17 16.12 -9.24
CA GLN A 263 5.65 15.00 -8.43
C GLN A 263 6.99 14.44 -8.91
N LEU A 264 7.24 14.44 -10.22
CA LEU A 264 8.52 14.08 -10.81
C LEU A 264 9.54 15.23 -10.69
N ALA A 265 9.09 16.48 -10.93
CA ALA A 265 9.98 17.65 -10.96
C ALA A 265 10.67 17.91 -9.62
N ILE A 266 9.97 17.71 -8.49
CA ILE A 266 10.53 17.94 -7.15
C ILE A 266 11.75 17.02 -6.88
N PRO A 267 11.67 15.69 -6.97
CA PRO A 267 12.85 14.86 -6.79
C PRO A 267 13.88 15.01 -7.92
N ALA A 268 13.46 15.29 -9.16
CA ALA A 268 14.40 15.56 -10.25
C ALA A 268 15.21 16.84 -10.03
N PHE A 269 14.62 17.87 -9.41
CA PHE A 269 15.32 19.07 -9.01
C PHE A 269 16.33 18.79 -7.88
N ASP A 270 15.94 17.99 -6.88
CA ASP A 270 16.81 17.61 -5.77
C ASP A 270 18.00 16.73 -6.23
N LEU A 271 17.85 16.02 -7.35
CA LEU A 271 18.93 15.24 -7.95
C LEU A 271 20.14 16.11 -8.33
N ARG A 272 19.94 17.41 -8.62
CA ARG A 272 21.02 18.36 -8.90
C ARG A 272 21.99 18.54 -7.71
N ASN A 273 21.50 18.26 -6.51
CA ASN A 273 22.29 18.36 -5.27
C ASN A 273 23.05 17.06 -4.96
N THR A 274 23.10 16.12 -5.89
CA THR A 274 23.85 14.85 -5.78
C THR A 274 25.02 14.83 -6.78
N PRO A 275 26.04 14.00 -6.55
CA PRO A 275 27.13 13.80 -7.52
C PRO A 275 26.68 13.18 -8.84
N PHE A 276 25.44 12.67 -8.93
CA PHE A 276 24.93 12.01 -10.12
C PHE A 276 24.99 12.91 -11.34
N LYS A 277 25.56 12.37 -12.42
CA LYS A 277 25.59 13.04 -13.74
C LYS A 277 24.97 12.12 -14.79
N PHE A 278 23.93 12.62 -15.45
CA PHE A 278 23.32 11.92 -16.56
C PHE A 278 24.35 11.78 -17.71
N THR A 279 24.55 10.57 -18.20
CA THR A 279 25.41 10.28 -19.33
C THR A 279 24.61 9.78 -20.52
N ARG A 280 24.86 10.34 -21.70
CA ARG A 280 24.24 9.87 -22.96
C ARG A 280 24.95 8.66 -23.56
N ARG A 281 26.19 8.37 -23.10
CA ARG A 281 27.03 7.27 -23.63
C ARG A 281 26.88 6.01 -22.78
N PHE A 282 25.65 5.46 -22.70
CA PHE A 282 25.41 4.19 -21.98
C PHE A 282 25.43 2.95 -22.88
N GLY A 283 25.75 3.09 -24.16
CA GLY A 283 25.85 1.98 -25.13
C GLY A 283 24.50 1.36 -25.44
N ARG A 284 24.46 0.03 -25.61
CA ARG A 284 23.21 -0.74 -25.76
C ARG A 284 22.70 -1.13 -24.38
N PRO A 285 21.65 -0.48 -23.83
CA PRO A 285 21.21 -0.68 -22.45
C PRO A 285 20.79 -2.13 -22.16
N TRP A 286 20.24 -2.83 -23.16
CA TRP A 286 19.82 -4.23 -23.06
C TRP A 286 21.00 -5.22 -22.87
N ARG A 287 22.23 -4.82 -23.18
CA ARG A 287 23.47 -5.62 -23.01
C ARG A 287 24.17 -5.31 -21.69
N ASN A 288 23.73 -4.28 -20.96
CA ASN A 288 24.32 -3.97 -19.65
C ASN A 288 23.85 -5.03 -18.63
N PRO A 289 24.76 -5.81 -18.03
CA PRO A 289 24.40 -6.88 -17.10
C PRO A 289 23.69 -6.36 -15.85
N ALA A 290 24.05 -5.17 -15.34
CA ALA A 290 23.39 -4.56 -14.19
C ALA A 290 21.93 -4.18 -14.51
N VAL A 291 21.66 -3.58 -15.68
CA VAL A 291 20.30 -3.28 -16.14
C VAL A 291 19.48 -4.56 -16.27
N ARG A 292 20.05 -5.61 -16.86
CA ARG A 292 19.38 -6.92 -17.00
C ARG A 292 19.08 -7.53 -15.63
N ARG A 293 20.00 -7.44 -14.68
CA ARG A 293 19.80 -7.91 -13.30
C ARG A 293 18.64 -7.19 -12.62
N VAL A 294 18.55 -5.85 -12.74
CA VAL A 294 17.42 -5.06 -12.23
C VAL A 294 16.10 -5.52 -12.86
N LEU A 295 16.01 -5.64 -14.19
CA LEU A 295 14.78 -6.05 -14.88
C LEU A 295 14.33 -7.47 -14.51
N LEU A 296 15.25 -8.40 -14.32
CA LEU A 296 14.95 -9.76 -13.90
C LEU A 296 14.43 -9.82 -12.44
N LEU A 297 15.01 -9.01 -11.55
CA LEU A 297 14.56 -8.91 -10.16
C LEU A 297 13.17 -8.23 -10.04
N MET A 298 12.85 -7.32 -10.97
CA MET A 298 11.53 -6.69 -11.01
C MET A 298 10.40 -7.66 -11.37
N LEU A 299 10.65 -8.64 -12.25
CA LEU A 299 9.60 -9.46 -12.85
C LEU A 299 8.71 -10.21 -11.85
N PRO A 300 9.24 -10.98 -10.87
CA PRO A 300 8.39 -11.69 -9.90
C PRO A 300 7.62 -10.73 -8.99
N VAL A 301 8.22 -9.60 -8.60
CA VAL A 301 7.56 -8.58 -7.78
C VAL A 301 6.39 -7.93 -8.54
N THR A 302 6.61 -7.62 -9.82
CA THR A 302 5.59 -7.09 -10.73
C THR A 302 4.37 -8.00 -10.81
N ILE A 303 4.56 -9.31 -10.99
CA ILE A 303 3.46 -10.27 -11.10
C ILE A 303 2.66 -10.33 -9.78
N SER A 304 3.35 -10.45 -8.65
CA SER A 304 2.70 -10.56 -7.33
C SER A 304 1.85 -9.34 -6.98
N LEU A 305 2.35 -8.13 -7.24
CA LEU A 305 1.66 -6.89 -6.89
C LEU A 305 0.56 -6.53 -7.90
N GLY A 306 0.69 -6.98 -9.13
CA GLY A 306 -0.34 -6.80 -10.15
C GLY A 306 -1.67 -7.42 -9.76
N LEU A 307 -1.65 -8.65 -9.27
CA LEU A 307 -2.85 -9.39 -8.88
C LEU A 307 -3.69 -8.64 -7.83
N ILE A 308 -3.05 -7.95 -6.89
CA ILE A 308 -3.75 -7.22 -5.82
C ILE A 308 -4.60 -6.06 -6.39
N ASN A 309 -4.12 -5.38 -7.43
CA ASN A 309 -4.79 -4.20 -7.99
C ASN A 309 -5.91 -4.55 -8.99
N PHE A 310 -5.96 -5.79 -9.49
CA PHE A 310 -7.03 -6.23 -10.39
C PHE A 310 -8.42 -6.22 -9.74
N ASN A 311 -8.52 -6.32 -8.42
CA ASN A 311 -9.79 -6.32 -7.70
C ASN A 311 -10.60 -5.03 -7.95
N LEU A 312 -9.90 -3.87 -8.03
CA LEU A 312 -10.55 -2.59 -8.34
C LEU A 312 -11.16 -2.57 -9.75
N LEU A 313 -10.50 -3.19 -10.72
CA LEU A 313 -11.03 -3.30 -12.08
C LEU A 313 -12.25 -4.20 -12.15
N ILE A 314 -12.26 -5.33 -11.42
CA ILE A 314 -13.45 -6.21 -11.32
C ILE A 314 -14.63 -5.42 -10.75
N ASN A 315 -14.41 -4.67 -9.67
CA ASN A 315 -15.44 -3.85 -9.06
C ASN A 315 -15.98 -2.78 -10.02
N SER A 316 -15.11 -2.13 -10.81
CA SER A 316 -15.52 -1.14 -11.80
C SER A 316 -16.25 -1.77 -12.99
N PHE A 317 -15.79 -2.94 -13.45
CA PHE A 317 -16.45 -3.70 -14.51
C PHE A 317 -17.90 -4.00 -14.13
N PHE A 318 -18.12 -4.71 -13.02
CA PHE A 318 -19.48 -5.02 -12.56
C PHE A 318 -20.25 -3.78 -12.13
N GLY A 319 -19.58 -2.78 -11.51
CA GLY A 319 -20.19 -1.51 -11.15
C GLY A 319 -20.80 -0.79 -12.34
N SER A 320 -20.14 -0.81 -13.50
CA SER A 320 -20.65 -0.24 -14.75
C SER A 320 -21.89 -0.96 -15.26
N LEU A 321 -21.99 -2.29 -15.07
CA LEU A 321 -23.16 -3.08 -15.47
C LEU A 321 -24.40 -2.78 -14.63
N VAL A 322 -24.21 -2.32 -13.38
CA VAL A 322 -25.32 -1.93 -12.49
C VAL A 322 -25.84 -0.54 -12.84
N SER A 323 -24.95 0.44 -12.97
CA SER A 323 -25.31 1.82 -13.33
C SER A 323 -24.10 2.63 -13.76
N GLU A 324 -24.34 3.71 -14.50
CA GLU A 324 -23.27 4.67 -14.83
C GLU A 324 -22.59 5.29 -13.60
N ARG A 325 -23.25 5.31 -12.44
CA ARG A 325 -22.73 5.84 -11.18
C ARG A 325 -21.91 4.80 -10.39
N GLY A 326 -22.05 3.51 -10.73
CA GLY A 326 -21.49 2.39 -9.98
C GLY A 326 -19.99 2.48 -9.75
N PRO A 327 -19.14 2.62 -10.79
CA PRO A 327 -17.68 2.69 -10.63
C PRO A 327 -17.24 3.82 -9.71
N ALA A 328 -17.79 5.04 -9.87
CA ALA A 328 -17.47 6.19 -9.03
C ALA A 328 -17.94 6.00 -7.58
N ALA A 329 -19.13 5.42 -7.38
CA ALA A 329 -19.66 5.18 -6.05
C ALA A 329 -18.79 4.18 -5.26
N ILE A 330 -18.40 3.08 -5.90
CA ILE A 330 -17.51 2.08 -5.29
C ILE A 330 -16.13 2.69 -4.97
N ASP A 331 -15.56 3.49 -5.88
CA ASP A 331 -14.26 4.14 -5.64
C ASP A 331 -14.33 5.12 -4.45
N LYS A 332 -15.37 5.97 -4.37
CA LYS A 332 -15.55 6.90 -3.24
C LYS A 332 -15.71 6.18 -1.90
N ALA A 333 -16.50 5.11 -1.86
CA ALA A 333 -16.63 4.27 -0.67
C ALA A 333 -15.30 3.60 -0.29
N PHE A 334 -14.56 3.08 -1.28
CA PHE A 334 -13.27 2.45 -1.07
C PHE A 334 -12.22 3.40 -0.47
N ARG A 335 -12.25 4.69 -0.83
CA ARG A 335 -11.37 5.71 -0.25
C ARG A 335 -11.54 5.85 1.27
N ILE A 336 -12.79 5.86 1.74
CA ILE A 336 -13.08 5.93 3.18
C ILE A 336 -12.72 4.62 3.87
N TYR A 337 -13.07 3.48 3.26
CA TYR A 337 -12.69 2.15 3.74
C TYR A 337 -11.18 1.98 3.94
N GLN A 338 -10.35 2.54 3.05
CA GLN A 338 -8.89 2.45 3.16
C GLN A 338 -8.30 3.20 4.37
N LEU A 339 -9.00 4.16 4.96
CA LEU A 339 -8.45 4.95 6.08
C LEU A 339 -8.16 4.07 7.31
N PRO A 340 -9.12 3.36 7.91
CA PRO A 340 -8.83 2.48 9.04
C PRO A 340 -7.89 1.32 8.66
N GLN A 341 -8.05 0.74 7.48
CA GLN A 341 -7.18 -0.33 7.02
C GLN A 341 -5.70 0.13 6.91
N GLY A 342 -5.44 1.25 6.26
CA GLY A 342 -4.09 1.76 6.05
C GLY A 342 -3.41 2.23 7.34
N ILE A 343 -4.17 2.73 8.31
CA ILE A 343 -3.62 3.16 9.60
C ILE A 343 -3.26 1.95 10.47
N PHE A 344 -4.18 1.00 10.63
CA PHE A 344 -4.03 -0.06 11.62
C PHE A 344 -3.40 -1.34 11.06
N SER A 345 -3.90 -1.86 9.94
CA SER A 345 -3.39 -3.12 9.38
C SER A 345 -1.93 -3.00 8.94
N VAL A 346 -1.61 -1.90 8.23
CA VAL A 346 -0.24 -1.68 7.74
C VAL A 346 0.70 -1.44 8.91
N ALA A 347 0.32 -0.64 9.91
CA ALA A 347 1.17 -0.38 11.07
C ALA A 347 1.49 -1.65 11.85
N ILE A 348 0.46 -2.45 12.23
CA ILE A 348 0.64 -3.69 12.98
C ILE A 348 1.52 -4.67 12.18
N THR A 349 1.21 -4.84 10.91
CA THR A 349 1.92 -5.79 10.04
C THR A 349 3.38 -5.39 9.84
N THR A 350 3.66 -4.10 9.65
CA THR A 350 5.03 -3.59 9.45
C THR A 350 5.88 -3.78 10.71
N VAL A 351 5.31 -3.56 11.89
CA VAL A 351 6.02 -3.75 13.17
C VAL A 351 6.28 -5.23 13.47
N LEU A 352 5.34 -6.11 13.11
CA LEU A 352 5.47 -7.55 13.41
C LEU A 352 6.34 -8.30 12.40
N PHE A 353 6.40 -7.85 11.15
CA PHE A 353 7.08 -8.56 10.07
C PHE A 353 8.56 -8.89 10.36
N PRO A 354 9.43 -7.96 10.83
CA PRO A 354 10.82 -8.28 11.16
C PRO A 354 10.95 -9.33 12.27
N THR A 355 10.04 -9.33 13.24
CA THR A 355 10.02 -10.31 14.34
C THR A 355 9.60 -11.69 13.83
N LEU A 356 8.58 -11.76 12.97
CA LEU A 356 8.17 -13.00 12.31
C LEU A 356 9.30 -13.58 11.45
N ALA A 357 10.01 -12.72 10.69
CA ALA A 357 11.14 -13.13 9.86
C ALA A 357 12.30 -13.69 10.70
N ARG A 358 12.64 -13.06 11.84
CA ARG A 358 13.67 -13.56 12.76
C ARG A 358 13.31 -14.91 13.36
N PHE A 359 12.06 -15.11 13.79
CA PHE A 359 11.64 -16.41 14.34
C PHE A 359 11.60 -17.49 13.25
N ALA A 360 11.17 -17.16 12.05
CA ALA A 360 11.20 -18.07 10.91
C ALA A 360 12.65 -18.50 10.57
N ALA A 361 13.59 -17.56 10.49
CA ALA A 361 15.01 -17.84 10.22
C ALA A 361 15.67 -18.71 11.29
N ARG A 362 15.25 -18.57 12.56
CA ARG A 362 15.75 -19.38 13.69
C ARG A 362 15.05 -20.74 13.82
N GLY A 363 14.05 -21.04 13.00
CA GLY A 363 13.24 -22.25 13.14
C GLY A 363 12.38 -22.28 14.41
N ALA A 364 12.23 -21.15 15.12
CA ALA A 364 11.47 -21.02 16.36
C ALA A 364 9.95 -20.96 16.07
N ARG A 365 9.39 -22.12 15.71
CA ARG A 365 8.00 -22.26 15.25
C ARG A 365 6.97 -21.84 16.29
N ASP A 366 7.21 -22.11 17.57
CA ASP A 366 6.28 -21.76 18.66
C ASP A 366 6.22 -20.26 18.88
N ASP A 367 7.37 -19.56 18.85
CA ASP A 367 7.44 -18.10 18.96
C ASP A 367 6.82 -17.41 17.75
N LEU A 368 7.06 -17.95 16.55
CA LEU A 368 6.45 -17.46 15.31
C LEU A 368 4.92 -17.60 15.38
N ARG A 369 4.42 -18.77 15.81
CA ARG A 369 2.98 -19.02 15.97
C ARG A 369 2.34 -18.09 16.99
N ALA A 370 2.97 -17.93 18.17
CA ALA A 370 2.49 -17.05 19.22
C ALA A 370 2.47 -15.58 18.79
N THR A 371 3.53 -15.12 18.11
CA THR A 371 3.62 -13.76 17.58
C THR A 371 2.57 -13.50 16.51
N MET A 372 2.37 -14.42 15.58
CA MET A 372 1.35 -14.33 14.56
C MET A 372 -0.06 -14.30 15.17
N ALA A 373 -0.37 -15.21 16.11
CA ALA A 373 -1.66 -15.26 16.80
C ALA A 373 -1.93 -13.98 17.57
N ASN A 374 -0.90 -13.40 18.22
CA ASN A 374 -1.02 -12.11 18.89
C ASN A 374 -1.30 -10.98 17.89
N GLY A 375 -0.61 -10.96 16.74
CA GLY A 375 -0.87 -10.00 15.67
C GLY A 375 -2.30 -10.10 15.12
N MET A 376 -2.80 -11.33 14.91
CA MET A 376 -4.20 -11.56 14.49
C MET A 376 -5.19 -10.98 15.49
N ARG A 377 -4.99 -11.20 16.80
CA ARG A 377 -5.84 -10.64 17.85
C ARG A 377 -5.78 -9.12 17.90
N GLN A 378 -4.59 -8.51 17.76
CA GLN A 378 -4.44 -7.05 17.69
C GLN A 378 -5.18 -6.45 16.48
N ILE A 379 -5.12 -7.09 15.31
CA ILE A 379 -5.86 -6.66 14.12
C ILE A 379 -7.36 -6.71 14.37
N VAL A 380 -7.87 -7.82 14.92
CA VAL A 380 -9.30 -7.96 15.26
C VAL A 380 -9.70 -6.93 16.31
N PHE A 381 -8.89 -6.70 17.34
CA PHE A 381 -9.15 -5.73 18.41
C PHE A 381 -9.37 -4.30 17.88
N VAL A 382 -8.68 -3.91 16.82
CA VAL A 382 -8.80 -2.55 16.27
C VAL A 382 -9.76 -2.47 15.10
N LEU A 383 -9.73 -3.45 14.19
CA LEU A 383 -10.52 -3.37 12.96
C LEU A 383 -11.98 -3.83 13.13
N LEU A 384 -12.29 -4.68 14.09
CA LEU A 384 -13.67 -5.11 14.32
C LEU A 384 -14.53 -3.97 14.86
N PRO A 385 -14.12 -3.17 15.88
CA PRO A 385 -14.86 -1.97 16.27
C PRO A 385 -14.88 -0.89 15.17
N ALA A 386 -13.80 -0.72 14.41
CA ALA A 386 -13.81 0.18 13.26
C ALA A 386 -14.81 -0.26 12.19
N SER A 387 -14.90 -1.57 11.91
CA SER A 387 -15.92 -2.15 11.04
C SER A 387 -17.33 -1.88 11.56
N ALA A 388 -17.59 -2.12 12.84
CA ALA A 388 -18.88 -1.89 13.49
C ALA A 388 -19.29 -0.40 13.44
N ALA A 389 -18.35 0.52 13.67
CA ALA A 389 -18.59 1.95 13.52
C ALA A 389 -18.96 2.33 12.08
N VAL A 390 -18.19 1.83 11.09
CA VAL A 390 -18.47 2.09 9.66
C VAL A 390 -19.81 1.51 9.24
N LEU A 391 -20.19 0.31 9.73
CA LEU A 391 -21.49 -0.31 9.43
C LEU A 391 -22.66 0.60 9.80
N VAL A 392 -22.65 1.16 11.00
CA VAL A 392 -23.79 1.94 11.50
C VAL A 392 -23.72 3.43 11.13
N LEU A 393 -22.53 3.95 10.82
CA LEU A 393 -22.30 5.36 10.52
C LEU A 393 -21.88 5.59 9.06
N SER A 394 -22.06 4.61 8.16
CA SER A 394 -21.69 4.74 6.73
C SER A 394 -22.36 5.96 6.08
N GLU A 395 -23.66 6.15 6.29
CA GLU A 395 -24.41 7.29 5.72
C GLU A 395 -23.91 8.63 6.28
N PRO A 396 -23.88 8.89 7.61
CA PRO A 396 -23.40 10.17 8.12
C PRO A 396 -21.92 10.44 7.78
N MET A 397 -21.08 9.42 7.68
CA MET A 397 -19.71 9.58 7.23
C MET A 397 -19.63 10.08 5.78
N ILE A 398 -20.35 9.45 4.86
CA ILE A 398 -20.41 9.86 3.46
C ILE A 398 -21.02 11.25 3.33
N ARG A 399 -22.12 11.49 4.04
CA ARG A 399 -22.82 12.79 4.06
C ARG A 399 -21.88 13.91 4.50
N LEU A 400 -21.21 13.75 5.65
CA LEU A 400 -20.28 14.75 6.17
C LEU A 400 -19.11 15.02 5.23
N ILE A 401 -18.57 13.98 4.59
CA ILE A 401 -17.34 14.11 3.78
C ILE A 401 -17.66 14.60 2.37
N TYR A 402 -18.70 14.09 1.72
CA TYR A 402 -18.92 14.31 0.29
C TYR A 402 -20.19 15.09 -0.07
N GLU A 403 -21.27 15.09 0.74
CA GLU A 403 -22.55 15.67 0.37
C GLU A 403 -22.49 17.20 0.31
N ARG A 404 -21.93 17.71 -0.81
CA ARG A 404 -21.87 19.14 -1.13
C ARG A 404 -21.72 19.36 -2.63
N GLY A 405 -22.19 20.52 -3.12
CA GLY A 405 -22.14 20.84 -4.54
C GLY A 405 -22.94 19.86 -5.40
N GLU A 406 -22.28 19.25 -6.35
CA GLU A 406 -22.88 18.28 -7.27
C GLU A 406 -23.13 16.88 -6.63
N PHE A 407 -22.64 16.66 -5.41
CA PHE A 407 -22.85 15.40 -4.69
C PHE A 407 -24.13 15.48 -3.85
N THR A 408 -25.18 14.81 -4.30
CA THR A 408 -26.53 14.87 -3.74
C THR A 408 -26.83 13.77 -2.73
N ALA A 409 -27.92 13.89 -1.96
CA ALA A 409 -28.36 12.88 -0.99
C ALA A 409 -28.61 11.49 -1.63
N SER A 410 -29.16 11.43 -2.87
CA SER A 410 -29.32 10.15 -3.57
C SER A 410 -27.98 9.47 -3.91
N GLN A 411 -26.93 10.24 -4.01
CA GLN A 411 -25.55 9.71 -4.20
C GLN A 411 -24.94 9.28 -2.86
N THR A 412 -25.30 9.95 -1.76
CA THR A 412 -24.96 9.52 -0.40
C THR A 412 -25.46 8.11 -0.14
N ASP A 413 -26.72 7.80 -0.46
CA ASP A 413 -27.29 6.46 -0.32
C ASP A 413 -26.51 5.40 -1.10
N LEU A 414 -26.17 5.68 -2.35
CA LEU A 414 -25.46 4.73 -3.20
C LEU A 414 -24.05 4.44 -2.67
N VAL A 415 -23.33 5.50 -2.26
CA VAL A 415 -21.96 5.38 -1.75
C VAL A 415 -21.93 4.79 -0.35
N SER A 416 -22.89 5.15 0.51
CA SER A 416 -23.00 4.58 1.87
C SER A 416 -23.35 3.09 1.84
N THR A 417 -24.20 2.67 0.91
CA THR A 417 -24.45 1.24 0.66
C THR A 417 -23.15 0.49 0.29
N ALA A 418 -22.33 1.04 -0.61
CA ALA A 418 -21.05 0.44 -0.90
C ALA A 418 -20.12 0.42 0.32
N LEU A 419 -20.07 1.50 1.12
CA LEU A 419 -19.24 1.59 2.32
C LEU A 419 -19.69 0.60 3.40
N PHE A 420 -21.00 0.44 3.59
CA PHE A 420 -21.59 -0.55 4.48
C PHE A 420 -21.08 -1.97 4.17
N TRP A 421 -21.12 -2.39 2.91
CA TRP A 421 -20.65 -3.71 2.52
C TRP A 421 -19.12 -3.84 2.58
N PHE A 422 -18.36 -2.78 2.31
CA PHE A 422 -16.92 -2.77 2.53
C PHE A 422 -16.54 -2.98 4.01
N ALA A 423 -17.33 -2.49 4.94
CA ALA A 423 -17.04 -2.62 6.37
C ALA A 423 -16.86 -4.09 6.79
N PHE A 424 -17.64 -5.02 6.23
CA PHE A 424 -17.49 -6.47 6.52
C PHE A 424 -16.12 -7.02 6.13
N SER A 425 -15.44 -6.43 5.16
CA SER A 425 -14.12 -6.88 4.73
C SER A 425 -12.97 -6.33 5.55
N LEU A 426 -13.19 -5.31 6.41
CA LEU A 426 -12.11 -4.64 7.17
C LEU A 426 -11.26 -5.60 8.01
N PRO A 427 -11.85 -6.41 8.92
CA PRO A 427 -11.07 -7.35 9.73
C PRO A 427 -10.38 -8.42 8.88
N SER A 428 -11.11 -8.98 7.90
CA SER A 428 -10.59 -10.01 7.02
C SER A 428 -9.42 -9.51 6.18
N ASN A 429 -9.48 -8.27 5.67
CA ASN A 429 -8.40 -7.69 4.88
C ASN A 429 -7.14 -7.43 5.73
N GLY A 430 -7.31 -7.00 6.99
CA GLY A 430 -6.19 -6.86 7.93
C GLY A 430 -5.51 -8.20 8.22
N LEU A 431 -6.31 -9.25 8.48
CA LEU A 431 -5.80 -10.60 8.68
C LEU A 431 -5.10 -11.15 7.42
N PHE A 432 -5.70 -10.96 6.25
CA PHE A 432 -5.12 -11.35 4.96
C PHE A 432 -3.71 -10.77 4.77
N LEU A 433 -3.52 -9.49 5.09
CA LEU A 433 -2.24 -8.81 4.99
C LEU A 433 -1.20 -9.42 5.95
N LEU A 434 -1.55 -9.66 7.21
CA LEU A 434 -0.65 -10.24 8.21
C LEU A 434 -0.24 -11.67 7.83
N LEU A 435 -1.20 -12.50 7.45
CA LEU A 435 -0.95 -13.88 7.07
C LEU A 435 -0.09 -13.98 5.81
N THR A 436 -0.33 -13.11 4.83
CA THR A 436 0.52 -12.98 3.63
C THR A 436 1.98 -12.65 4.01
N ARG A 437 2.20 -11.70 4.94
CA ARG A 437 3.55 -11.38 5.45
C ARG A 437 4.16 -12.55 6.22
N THR A 438 3.36 -13.34 6.92
CA THR A 438 3.84 -14.56 7.59
C THR A 438 4.36 -15.59 6.58
N PHE A 439 3.67 -15.80 5.45
CA PHE A 439 4.19 -16.65 4.36
C PHE A 439 5.49 -16.12 3.76
N PHE A 440 5.61 -14.80 3.61
CA PHE A 440 6.86 -14.19 3.14
C PHE A 440 8.01 -14.42 4.12
N SER A 441 7.75 -14.34 5.44
CA SER A 441 8.75 -14.64 6.46
C SER A 441 9.17 -16.11 6.46
N LEU A 442 8.29 -17.02 6.04
CA LEU A 442 8.58 -18.44 5.85
C LEU A 442 9.23 -18.76 4.49
N GLN A 443 9.56 -17.73 3.69
CA GLN A 443 10.14 -17.86 2.34
C GLN A 443 9.24 -18.65 1.36
N ARG A 444 7.91 -18.58 1.54
CA ARG A 444 6.92 -19.25 0.69
C ARG A 444 6.01 -18.24 -0.05
N PRO A 445 6.56 -17.38 -0.91
CA PRO A 445 5.79 -16.30 -1.53
C PRO A 445 4.73 -16.79 -2.52
N TRP A 446 4.90 -17.98 -3.10
CA TRP A 446 3.95 -18.52 -4.09
C TRP A 446 2.59 -18.89 -3.50
N ILE A 447 2.53 -19.29 -2.21
CA ILE A 447 1.27 -19.65 -1.57
C ILE A 447 0.30 -18.45 -1.51
N PRO A 448 0.68 -17.30 -0.90
CA PRO A 448 -0.21 -16.14 -0.90
C PRO A 448 -0.48 -15.57 -2.29
N THR A 449 0.44 -15.72 -3.24
CA THR A 449 0.23 -15.30 -4.64
C THR A 449 -0.88 -16.14 -5.29
N LEU A 450 -0.87 -17.46 -5.13
CA LEU A 450 -1.93 -18.34 -5.62
C LEU A 450 -3.27 -18.06 -4.94
N ILE A 451 -3.26 -17.83 -3.62
CA ILE A 451 -4.48 -17.46 -2.87
C ILE A 451 -5.02 -16.10 -3.34
N SER A 452 -4.15 -15.14 -3.67
CA SER A 452 -4.58 -13.86 -4.25
C SER A 452 -5.20 -14.04 -5.65
N GLY A 453 -4.66 -14.92 -6.47
CA GLY A 453 -5.26 -15.28 -7.75
C GLY A 453 -6.64 -15.95 -7.59
N ALA A 454 -6.75 -16.88 -6.63
CA ALA A 454 -8.03 -17.50 -6.28
C ALA A 454 -9.04 -16.48 -5.72
N ASN A 455 -8.57 -15.53 -4.90
CA ASN A 455 -9.38 -14.42 -4.39
C ASN A 455 -10.02 -13.61 -5.53
N LEU A 456 -9.26 -13.27 -6.57
CA LEU A 456 -9.78 -12.57 -7.75
C LEU A 456 -10.86 -13.41 -8.46
N ALA A 457 -10.62 -14.70 -8.66
CA ALA A 457 -11.59 -15.59 -9.29
C ALA A 457 -12.88 -15.69 -8.46
N VAL A 458 -12.76 -15.87 -7.14
CA VAL A 458 -13.93 -15.91 -6.23
C VAL A 458 -14.67 -14.57 -6.24
N THR A 459 -13.94 -13.43 -6.22
CA THR A 459 -14.56 -12.10 -6.32
C THR A 459 -15.36 -11.97 -7.63
N ALA A 460 -14.78 -12.37 -8.76
CA ALA A 460 -15.45 -12.26 -10.05
C ALA A 460 -16.70 -13.15 -10.12
N VAL A 461 -16.62 -14.41 -9.66
CA VAL A 461 -17.77 -15.34 -9.64
C VAL A 461 -18.86 -14.85 -8.69
N ALA A 462 -18.48 -14.44 -7.46
CA ALA A 462 -19.46 -13.92 -6.50
C ALA A 462 -20.09 -12.61 -6.99
N ALA A 463 -19.31 -11.71 -7.61
CA ALA A 463 -19.84 -10.50 -8.21
C ALA A 463 -20.83 -10.81 -9.35
N LEU A 464 -20.51 -11.79 -10.21
CA LEU A 464 -21.41 -12.22 -11.29
C LEU A 464 -22.77 -12.71 -10.77
N VAL A 465 -22.80 -13.34 -9.62
CA VAL A 465 -24.05 -13.81 -8.98
C VAL A 465 -24.79 -12.68 -8.27
N LEU A 466 -24.05 -11.80 -7.57
CA LEU A 466 -24.62 -10.84 -6.62
C LEU A 466 -24.93 -9.47 -7.24
N TYR A 467 -24.36 -9.09 -8.41
CA TYR A 467 -24.53 -7.74 -8.95
C TYR A 467 -25.98 -7.44 -9.39
N LYS A 468 -26.73 -8.44 -9.92
CA LYS A 468 -28.13 -8.25 -10.31
C LYS A 468 -29.09 -8.07 -9.13
N PRO A 469 -29.09 -9.00 -8.10
CA PRO A 469 -30.05 -8.88 -7.00
C PRO A 469 -29.72 -7.76 -6.00
N PHE A 470 -28.43 -7.45 -5.79
CA PHE A 470 -27.97 -6.52 -4.74
C PHE A 470 -27.27 -5.26 -5.27
N GLY A 471 -27.20 -5.09 -6.60
CA GLY A 471 -26.57 -3.92 -7.22
C GLY A 471 -25.13 -3.69 -6.76
N VAL A 472 -24.80 -2.43 -6.45
CA VAL A 472 -23.46 -2.02 -5.98
C VAL A 472 -23.09 -2.73 -4.67
N GLY A 473 -24.05 -2.94 -3.76
CA GLY A 473 -23.83 -3.67 -2.52
C GLY A 473 -23.35 -5.10 -2.75
N GLY A 474 -23.95 -5.81 -3.73
CA GLY A 474 -23.57 -7.18 -4.08
C GLY A 474 -22.14 -7.30 -4.62
N ILE A 475 -21.72 -6.30 -5.41
CA ILE A 475 -20.34 -6.25 -5.94
C ILE A 475 -19.33 -6.11 -4.80
N VAL A 476 -19.59 -5.20 -3.87
CA VAL A 476 -18.69 -5.01 -2.73
C VAL A 476 -18.74 -6.19 -1.77
N ALA A 477 -19.91 -6.78 -1.53
CA ALA A 477 -20.07 -8.00 -0.74
C ALA A 477 -19.24 -9.16 -1.30
N SER A 478 -19.11 -9.28 -2.63
CA SER A 478 -18.27 -10.31 -3.26
C SER A 478 -16.81 -10.20 -2.84
N THR A 479 -16.30 -8.98 -2.70
CA THR A 479 -14.93 -8.73 -2.20
C THR A 479 -14.79 -9.17 -0.73
N ALA A 480 -15.80 -8.91 0.12
CA ALA A 480 -15.79 -9.37 1.51
C ALA A 480 -15.81 -10.89 1.63
N ILE A 481 -16.65 -11.56 0.84
CA ILE A 481 -16.74 -13.04 0.78
C ILE A 481 -15.40 -13.63 0.33
N ALA A 482 -14.83 -13.13 -0.78
CA ALA A 482 -13.57 -13.63 -1.32
C ALA A 482 -12.40 -13.44 -0.35
N THR A 483 -12.33 -12.27 0.30
CA THR A 483 -11.26 -11.99 1.28
C THR A 483 -11.42 -12.85 2.53
N GLY A 484 -12.64 -13.04 3.04
CA GLY A 484 -12.93 -13.94 4.15
C GLY A 484 -12.54 -15.39 3.83
N ALA A 485 -12.93 -15.90 2.66
CA ALA A 485 -12.54 -17.23 2.20
C ALA A 485 -11.01 -17.37 2.09
N SER A 486 -10.34 -16.36 1.57
CA SER A 486 -8.87 -16.34 1.45
C SER A 486 -8.17 -16.38 2.80
N VAL A 487 -8.68 -15.68 3.81
CA VAL A 487 -8.16 -15.75 5.19
C VAL A 487 -8.33 -17.15 5.76
N ILE A 488 -9.48 -17.79 5.55
CA ILE A 488 -9.71 -19.17 6.00
C ILE A 488 -8.69 -20.11 5.35
N VAL A 489 -8.48 -20.02 4.04
CA VAL A 489 -7.50 -20.85 3.32
C VAL A 489 -6.08 -20.59 3.84
N GLN A 490 -5.68 -19.33 4.02
CA GLN A 490 -4.37 -18.99 4.60
C GLN A 490 -4.20 -19.60 6.02
N CYS A 491 -5.22 -19.49 6.86
CA CYS A 491 -5.20 -20.08 8.20
C CYS A 491 -5.08 -21.62 8.15
N VAL A 492 -5.80 -22.29 7.25
CA VAL A 492 -5.72 -23.75 7.10
C VAL A 492 -4.33 -24.20 6.66
N VAL A 493 -3.74 -23.49 5.67
CA VAL A 493 -2.39 -23.81 5.20
C VAL A 493 -1.35 -23.56 6.29
N LEU A 494 -1.38 -22.39 6.95
CA LEU A 494 -0.46 -22.09 8.05
C LEU A 494 -0.62 -23.03 9.25
N ARG A 495 -1.85 -23.46 9.56
CA ARG A 495 -2.09 -24.46 10.60
C ARG A 495 -1.38 -25.77 10.30
N ARG A 496 -1.37 -26.21 9.04
CA ARG A 496 -0.67 -27.44 8.62
C ARG A 496 0.85 -27.26 8.68
N GLU A 497 1.37 -26.11 8.26
CA GLU A 497 2.81 -25.84 8.24
C GLU A 497 3.42 -25.63 9.62
N LEU A 498 2.70 -24.98 10.52
CA LEU A 498 3.18 -24.64 11.87
C LEU A 498 2.77 -25.66 12.93
N GLY A 499 2.08 -26.75 12.56
CA GLY A 499 1.64 -27.77 13.50
C GLY A 499 0.51 -27.33 14.43
N GLY A 500 -0.20 -26.24 14.10
CA GLY A 500 -1.34 -25.72 14.85
C GLY A 500 -1.41 -24.19 14.81
N LEU A 501 -2.59 -23.66 15.12
CA LEU A 501 -2.83 -22.23 15.34
C LEU A 501 -3.70 -22.10 16.59
N GLU A 502 -3.50 -21.06 17.37
CA GLU A 502 -4.28 -20.77 18.57
C GLU A 502 -5.69 -20.22 18.21
N LEU A 503 -6.40 -20.88 17.28
CA LEU A 503 -7.69 -20.41 16.75
C LEU A 503 -8.78 -20.33 17.83
N GLY A 504 -8.72 -21.22 18.85
CA GLY A 504 -9.68 -21.16 19.96
C GLY A 504 -9.56 -19.87 20.77
N ARG A 505 -8.34 -19.45 21.09
CA ARG A 505 -8.09 -18.17 21.78
C ARG A 505 -8.45 -16.98 20.90
N LEU A 506 -8.19 -17.07 19.60
CA LEU A 506 -8.59 -16.02 18.66
C LEU A 506 -10.11 -15.89 18.58
N ALA A 507 -10.84 -17.02 18.53
CA ALA A 507 -12.31 -17.02 18.50
C ALA A 507 -12.92 -16.45 19.79
N ASP A 508 -12.38 -16.84 20.96
CA ASP A 508 -12.83 -16.26 22.25
C ASP A 508 -12.59 -14.75 22.31
N SER A 509 -11.37 -14.29 21.96
CA SER A 509 -11.10 -12.85 21.87
C SER A 509 -12.02 -12.16 20.85
N ALA A 510 -12.22 -12.76 19.68
CA ALA A 510 -13.08 -12.18 18.64
C ALA A 510 -14.55 -12.06 19.08
N LEU A 511 -15.07 -13.04 19.82
CA LEU A 511 -16.42 -12.99 20.38
C LEU A 511 -16.58 -11.87 21.41
N ARG A 512 -15.63 -11.74 22.35
CA ARG A 512 -15.65 -10.66 23.35
C ARG A 512 -15.50 -9.28 22.71
N ILE A 513 -14.57 -9.15 21.75
CA ILE A 513 -14.38 -7.93 20.97
C ILE A 513 -15.64 -7.64 20.13
N GLY A 514 -16.26 -8.68 19.55
CA GLY A 514 -17.51 -8.56 18.79
C GLY A 514 -18.66 -7.99 19.64
N ALA A 515 -18.86 -8.52 20.86
CA ALA A 515 -19.85 -8.00 21.80
C ALA A 515 -19.58 -6.52 22.16
N ALA A 516 -18.32 -6.18 22.43
CA ALA A 516 -17.93 -4.80 22.70
C ALA A 516 -18.12 -3.88 21.47
N SER A 517 -17.84 -4.40 20.26
CA SER A 517 -18.05 -3.66 19.00
C SER A 517 -19.54 -3.45 18.69
N ALA A 518 -20.40 -4.42 19.04
CA ALA A 518 -21.84 -4.26 18.94
C ALA A 518 -22.37 -3.18 19.90
N ALA A 519 -21.84 -3.13 21.13
CA ALA A 519 -22.16 -2.06 22.07
C ALA A 519 -21.70 -0.68 21.56
N LEU A 520 -20.47 -0.60 21.00
CA LEU A 520 -19.98 0.61 20.31
C LEU A 520 -20.95 1.03 19.20
N ALA A 521 -21.33 0.11 18.32
CA ALA A 521 -22.22 0.39 17.20
C ALA A 521 -23.58 0.93 17.68
N GLY A 522 -24.19 0.27 18.66
CA GLY A 522 -25.46 0.70 19.23
C GLY A 522 -25.39 2.10 19.84
N VAL A 523 -24.39 2.37 20.69
CA VAL A 523 -24.23 3.69 21.32
C VAL A 523 -23.88 4.76 20.28
N SER A 524 -22.96 4.48 19.37
CA SER A 524 -22.59 5.44 18.32
C SER A 524 -23.79 5.82 17.46
N TYR A 525 -24.61 4.84 17.07
CA TYR A 525 -25.82 5.08 16.27
C TYR A 525 -26.85 5.89 17.04
N LEU A 526 -27.18 5.50 18.30
CA LEU A 526 -28.16 6.20 19.12
C LEU A 526 -27.77 7.65 19.41
N VAL A 527 -26.52 7.87 19.80
CA VAL A 527 -26.00 9.22 20.08
C VAL A 527 -25.99 10.07 18.81
N TRP A 528 -25.49 9.52 17.71
CA TRP A 528 -25.52 10.24 16.44
C TRP A 528 -26.96 10.59 16.05
N HIS A 529 -27.88 9.65 16.08
CA HIS A 529 -29.27 9.85 15.65
C HIS A 529 -29.98 10.94 16.47
N GLN A 530 -29.79 10.95 17.79
CA GLN A 530 -30.36 11.96 18.69
C GLN A 530 -29.75 13.35 18.42
N LEU A 531 -28.45 13.43 18.28
CA LEU A 531 -27.77 14.70 18.04
C LEU A 531 -28.00 15.24 16.62
N ASP A 532 -28.07 14.37 15.61
CA ASP A 532 -28.35 14.79 14.23
C ASP A 532 -29.74 15.36 14.08
N SER A 533 -30.75 14.78 14.78
CA SER A 533 -32.10 15.31 14.83
C SER A 533 -32.18 16.65 15.55
N ALA A 534 -31.37 16.87 16.60
CA ALA A 534 -31.36 18.07 17.40
C ALA A 534 -30.55 19.24 16.78
N LEU A 535 -29.40 18.94 16.20
CA LEU A 535 -28.46 19.95 15.67
C LEU A 535 -28.69 20.26 14.19
N GLY A 536 -29.46 19.44 13.49
CA GLY A 536 -29.77 19.59 12.07
C GLY A 536 -28.59 19.31 11.12
N ARG A 537 -28.79 19.63 9.83
CA ARG A 537 -27.87 19.27 8.75
C ARG A 537 -26.75 20.28 8.47
N SER A 538 -26.50 21.24 9.37
CA SER A 538 -25.35 22.14 9.22
C SER A 538 -24.04 21.37 9.33
N LEU A 539 -22.97 21.86 8.67
CA LEU A 539 -21.64 21.21 8.71
C LEU A 539 -21.15 21.02 10.17
N GLY A 540 -21.37 22.03 11.02
CA GLY A 540 -21.05 21.97 12.45
C GLY A 540 -21.88 20.92 13.19
N GLY A 541 -23.21 20.89 12.95
CA GLY A 541 -24.11 19.90 13.55
C GLY A 541 -23.72 18.47 13.18
N GLN A 542 -23.48 18.20 11.90
CA GLN A 542 -23.03 16.88 11.42
C GLN A 542 -21.69 16.47 12.02
N THR A 543 -20.73 17.41 12.11
CA THR A 543 -19.41 17.12 12.70
C THR A 543 -19.55 16.78 14.19
N ILE A 544 -20.31 17.59 14.94
CA ILE A 544 -20.52 17.37 16.38
C ILE A 544 -21.24 16.03 16.61
N SER A 545 -22.33 15.76 15.89
CA SER A 545 -23.12 14.54 16.07
C SER A 545 -22.29 13.28 15.76
N LEU A 546 -21.54 13.28 14.66
CA LEU A 546 -20.71 12.14 14.27
C LEU A 546 -19.52 11.94 15.23
N CYS A 547 -18.77 13.00 15.54
CA CYS A 547 -17.61 12.91 16.43
C CYS A 547 -18.02 12.52 17.86
N THR A 548 -19.11 13.06 18.39
CA THR A 548 -19.63 12.70 19.72
C THR A 548 -20.11 11.25 19.74
N GLY A 549 -20.86 10.82 18.71
CA GLY A 549 -21.29 9.43 18.58
C GLY A 549 -20.13 8.46 18.57
N LEU A 550 -19.09 8.73 17.77
CA LEU A 550 -17.88 7.92 17.71
C LEU A 550 -17.10 7.94 19.04
N ALA A 551 -16.94 9.10 19.67
CA ALA A 551 -16.20 9.23 20.92
C ALA A 551 -16.86 8.46 22.08
N LEU A 552 -18.19 8.60 22.23
CA LEU A 552 -18.95 7.87 23.25
C LEU A 552 -19.01 6.37 22.95
N GLY A 553 -19.20 5.99 21.69
CA GLY A 553 -19.13 4.59 21.28
C GLY A 553 -17.76 3.97 21.59
N LEU A 554 -16.66 4.68 21.29
CA LEU A 554 -15.31 4.23 21.62
C LEU A 554 -15.09 4.12 23.15
N ALA A 555 -15.59 5.06 23.93
CA ALA A 555 -15.52 5.00 25.38
C ALA A 555 -16.25 3.77 25.93
N VAL A 556 -17.45 3.47 25.42
CA VAL A 556 -18.21 2.26 25.77
C VAL A 556 -17.46 1.01 25.33
N TYR A 557 -16.91 0.98 24.14
CA TYR A 557 -16.07 -0.14 23.66
C TYR A 557 -14.92 -0.44 24.63
N LEU A 558 -14.15 0.57 25.01
CA LEU A 558 -13.04 0.43 25.95
C LEU A 558 -13.52 -0.03 27.34
N GLY A 559 -14.66 0.47 27.80
CA GLY A 559 -15.29 0.04 29.05
C GLY A 559 -15.70 -1.42 29.02
N VAL A 560 -16.39 -1.87 27.97
CA VAL A 560 -16.82 -3.26 27.80
C VAL A 560 -15.64 -4.21 27.63
N VAL A 561 -14.66 -3.84 26.82
CA VAL A 561 -13.41 -4.63 26.64
C VAL A 561 -12.68 -4.81 27.98
N ARG A 562 -12.64 -3.76 28.81
CA ARG A 562 -12.07 -3.84 30.16
C ARG A 562 -12.89 -4.75 31.09
N ALA A 563 -14.21 -4.65 31.05
CA ALA A 563 -15.13 -5.48 31.84
C ALA A 563 -15.01 -6.97 31.44
N LEU A 564 -14.90 -7.25 30.14
CA LEU A 564 -14.71 -8.59 29.60
C LEU A 564 -13.27 -9.12 29.73
N ARG A 565 -12.37 -8.33 30.34
CA ARG A 565 -10.96 -8.68 30.58
C ARG A 565 -10.25 -9.15 29.30
N VAL A 566 -10.43 -8.41 28.21
CA VAL A 566 -9.78 -8.70 26.92
C VAL A 566 -8.28 -8.38 27.03
N PRO A 567 -7.39 -9.38 26.87
CA PRO A 567 -5.96 -9.22 27.18
C PRO A 567 -5.21 -8.24 26.24
N GLU A 568 -5.72 -7.98 25.07
CA GLU A 568 -5.16 -7.07 24.07
C GLU A 568 -5.16 -5.61 24.56
N LEU A 569 -6.15 -5.20 25.36
CA LEU A 569 -6.18 -3.86 25.98
C LEU A 569 -4.99 -3.65 26.92
N ASP A 570 -4.71 -4.62 27.77
CA ASP A 570 -3.59 -4.55 28.72
C ASP A 570 -2.22 -4.51 28.02
N GLN A 571 -2.10 -5.19 26.87
CA GLN A 571 -0.89 -5.14 26.06
C GLN A 571 -0.64 -3.73 25.50
N ILE A 572 -1.68 -3.10 24.93
CA ILE A 572 -1.59 -1.74 24.38
C ILE A 572 -1.28 -0.73 25.47
N LEU A 573 -1.96 -0.81 26.62
CA LEU A 573 -1.71 0.08 27.76
C LEU A 573 -0.30 -0.05 28.31
N ARG A 574 0.27 -1.26 28.35
CA ARG A 574 1.67 -1.47 28.75
C ARG A 574 2.65 -0.86 27.76
N MET A 575 2.39 -0.92 26.46
CA MET A 575 3.24 -0.28 25.44
C MET A 575 3.24 1.25 25.57
N LEU A 576 2.09 1.85 25.87
CA LEU A 576 1.96 3.30 26.07
C LEU A 576 2.61 3.79 27.37
N ARG A 577 2.63 2.97 28.43
CA ARG A 577 3.25 3.31 29.72
C ARG A 577 4.78 3.15 29.72
N ARG A 578 5.37 2.45 28.76
CA ARG A 578 6.82 2.24 28.63
C ARG A 578 7.52 3.31 27.78
N ARG A 579 6.77 4.25 27.24
CA ARG A 579 7.27 5.48 26.61
C ARG A 579 7.18 6.66 27.60
#